data_e44a771450025214378f33a7a26d376d
#
_entry.id   e44a771450025214378f33a7a26d376d
#
_cell.length_a   1.000
_cell.length_b   1.000
_cell.length_c   1.000
_cell.angle_alpha   90.00
_cell.angle_beta   90.00
_cell.angle_gamma   90.00
#
_symmetry.space_group_name_H-M   'P 1'
#
loop_
_entity.id
_entity.type
_entity.pdbx_description
1 polymer ?
#
loop_
_entity_poly.entity_id
_entity_poly.type
_entity_poly.pdbx_seq_one_letter_code
_entity_poly.pdbx_strand_id
1 'polypeptide(L)'
;TPVAWNRSLQAYNRNTDVEQKTEQQTHLAIQREMQLLGFYRQGKLQSFISFFGVHATCLGNTLNAHDGDNKGYAAAFAEQQLLQLTQSDDAIAIFAQATAGDVSPHFHGENQLKIRQKIKGEQEYLYAQKNGQYQAEQALQALNIENTQLIEGSIDAILMYSDLANVEISPEFAFGQLRQKTSQPCHGVPFFAGTPVDGLGAPKAIIHIMHLASKALRIKRLKNTTSAEYEKHKALYASQGVKNIVIEAGDHRLLGKSLDVVPSIFDPVIAEMNRQYKAGAIKESLLVPQVIPLQIIKIGRLSLICCAGEITTVAGARLVQTVKHQLSTSVDQVWLASYCNDYMGYITTYEEYQQQAYEGGHTLYGQWTHAAFQTVYQQLAQQFNIPQEQRHYDAVTRPKDVIKAELDLRTNRGNSKTAVTQN
;
A
#
# COMPACT_ATOMS: atom_id res chain seq x y z
N THR A 1 6.87 -22.37 -10.24
CA THR A 1 5.78 -22.57 -9.26
C THR A 1 5.26 -21.19 -8.87
N PRO A 2 3.94 -20.93 -8.98
CA PRO A 2 3.37 -19.68 -8.51
C PRO A 2 3.59 -19.52 -7.00
N VAL A 3 4.07 -18.34 -6.60
CA VAL A 3 4.31 -17.98 -5.19
C VAL A 3 3.30 -16.95 -4.67
N ALA A 4 2.41 -16.47 -5.57
CA ALA A 4 1.48 -15.40 -5.28
C ALA A 4 0.19 -15.52 -6.11
N TRP A 5 -0.88 -14.90 -5.65
CA TRP A 5 -2.18 -14.88 -6.31
C TRP A 5 -3.01 -13.66 -5.89
N ASN A 6 -3.97 -13.26 -6.74
CA ASN A 6 -4.88 -12.17 -6.43
C ASN A 6 -5.97 -12.64 -5.46
N ARG A 7 -5.98 -12.09 -4.25
CA ARG A 7 -6.94 -12.42 -3.18
C ARG A 7 -8.29 -11.71 -3.33
N SER A 8 -8.39 -10.72 -4.21
CA SER A 8 -9.58 -9.90 -4.45
C SER A 8 -10.03 -9.98 -5.92
N LEU A 9 -10.08 -11.21 -6.47
CA LEU A 9 -10.37 -11.48 -7.88
C LEU A 9 -11.66 -10.80 -8.39
N GLN A 10 -12.71 -10.74 -7.56
CA GLN A 10 -13.96 -10.10 -7.94
C GLN A 10 -13.79 -8.58 -8.16
N ALA A 11 -12.91 -7.94 -7.37
CA ALA A 11 -12.58 -6.54 -7.56
C ALA A 11 -11.73 -6.36 -8.83
N TYR A 12 -10.70 -7.18 -9.02
CA TYR A 12 -9.89 -7.20 -10.23
C TYR A 12 -10.75 -7.32 -11.51
N ASN A 13 -11.69 -8.26 -11.53
CA ASN A 13 -12.57 -8.51 -12.67
C ASN A 13 -13.59 -7.39 -12.95
N ARG A 14 -13.70 -6.37 -12.10
CA ARG A 14 -14.53 -5.18 -12.41
C ARG A 14 -13.85 -4.21 -13.38
N ASN A 15 -12.55 -4.27 -13.50
CA ASN A 15 -11.82 -3.45 -14.46
C ASN A 15 -12.15 -3.89 -15.89
N THR A 16 -12.37 -2.93 -16.78
CA THR A 16 -12.78 -3.19 -18.17
C THR A 16 -11.62 -3.35 -19.15
N ASP A 17 -10.43 -2.97 -18.72
CA ASP A 17 -9.18 -2.99 -19.51
C ASP A 17 -8.28 -4.18 -19.19
N VAL A 18 -8.80 -5.17 -18.48
CA VAL A 18 -8.10 -6.42 -18.18
C VAL A 18 -8.90 -7.62 -18.66
N GLU A 19 -8.19 -8.71 -18.97
CA GLU A 19 -8.82 -10.00 -19.21
C GLU A 19 -9.38 -10.55 -17.89
N GLN A 20 -10.67 -10.87 -17.86
CA GLN A 20 -11.30 -11.48 -16.71
C GLN A 20 -10.70 -12.86 -16.41
N LYS A 21 -10.49 -13.16 -15.15
CA LYS A 21 -9.90 -14.42 -14.68
C LYS A 21 -10.90 -15.22 -13.87
N THR A 22 -10.76 -16.54 -13.92
CA THR A 22 -11.54 -17.47 -13.09
C THR A 22 -10.85 -17.72 -11.76
N GLU A 23 -11.55 -18.36 -10.83
CA GLU A 23 -11.00 -18.76 -9.52
C GLU A 23 -9.78 -19.70 -9.63
N GLN A 24 -9.64 -20.46 -10.71
CA GLN A 24 -8.46 -21.29 -11.00
C GLN A 24 -7.29 -20.46 -11.56
N GLN A 25 -7.56 -19.25 -12.05
CA GLN A 25 -6.60 -18.36 -12.69
C GLN A 25 -6.16 -17.19 -11.83
N THR A 26 -6.42 -17.21 -10.52
CA THR A 26 -6.09 -16.13 -9.59
C THR A 26 -4.62 -15.74 -9.61
N HIS A 27 -3.72 -16.69 -9.86
CA HIS A 27 -2.28 -16.48 -10.00
C HIS A 27 -1.88 -15.78 -11.32
N LEU A 28 -2.82 -15.63 -12.25
CA LEU A 28 -2.65 -14.86 -13.50
C LEU A 28 -3.17 -13.43 -13.37
N ALA A 29 -3.93 -13.12 -12.33
CA ALA A 29 -4.51 -11.81 -12.06
C ALA A 29 -3.58 -10.90 -11.23
N ILE A 30 -2.27 -11.03 -11.42
CA ILE A 30 -1.20 -10.27 -10.74
C ILE A 30 -0.15 -9.82 -11.75
N GLN A 31 0.70 -8.86 -11.37
CA GLN A 31 1.93 -8.59 -12.11
C GLN A 31 2.89 -9.75 -11.89
N ARG A 32 3.10 -10.57 -12.93
CA ARG A 32 3.94 -11.77 -12.85
C ARG A 32 5.42 -11.52 -13.12
N GLU A 33 5.73 -10.38 -13.71
CA GLU A 33 7.10 -10.00 -14.02
C GLU A 33 7.81 -9.50 -12.77
N MET A 34 8.98 -10.07 -12.50
CA MET A 34 9.93 -9.56 -11.52
C MET A 34 10.90 -8.62 -12.25
N GLN A 35 10.91 -7.36 -11.84
CA GLN A 35 11.81 -6.35 -12.39
C GLN A 35 13.08 -6.31 -11.52
N LEU A 36 14.26 -6.32 -12.16
CA LEU A 36 15.53 -6.51 -11.48
C LEU A 36 16.54 -5.43 -11.89
N LEU A 37 17.10 -4.76 -10.91
CA LEU A 37 18.20 -3.81 -11.08
C LEU A 37 19.47 -4.41 -10.46
N GLY A 38 20.40 -4.85 -11.29
CA GLY A 38 21.66 -5.46 -10.86
C GLY A 38 22.81 -4.45 -10.84
N PHE A 39 23.66 -4.55 -9.83
CA PHE A 39 24.90 -3.77 -9.69
C PHE A 39 26.11 -4.67 -9.86
N TYR A 40 26.86 -4.43 -10.91
CA TYR A 40 28.00 -5.25 -11.30
C TYR A 40 29.33 -4.52 -11.04
N ARG A 41 30.31 -5.26 -10.56
CA ARG A 41 31.68 -4.79 -10.42
C ARG A 41 32.60 -5.79 -11.07
N GLN A 42 33.43 -5.33 -12.02
CA GLN A 42 34.36 -6.20 -12.79
C GLN A 42 33.67 -7.42 -13.44
N GLY A 43 32.45 -7.20 -13.97
CA GLY A 43 31.66 -8.25 -14.61
C GLY A 43 30.96 -9.23 -13.65
N LYS A 44 31.12 -9.08 -12.34
CA LYS A 44 30.46 -9.91 -11.32
C LYS A 44 29.30 -9.14 -10.66
N LEU A 45 28.15 -9.80 -10.50
CA LEU A 45 27.01 -9.26 -9.78
C LEU A 45 27.36 -9.12 -8.29
N GLN A 46 27.35 -7.89 -7.76
CA GLN A 46 27.63 -7.61 -6.34
C GLN A 46 26.37 -7.48 -5.51
N SER A 47 25.37 -6.84 -6.08
CA SER A 47 24.09 -6.57 -5.39
C SER A 47 22.98 -6.38 -6.41
N PHE A 48 21.74 -6.47 -5.93
CA PHE A 48 20.59 -6.17 -6.77
C PHE A 48 19.39 -5.71 -5.96
N ILE A 49 18.45 -5.07 -6.67
CA ILE A 49 17.10 -4.75 -6.17
C ILE A 49 16.10 -5.48 -7.05
N SER A 50 15.23 -6.27 -6.44
CA SER A 50 14.07 -6.91 -7.06
C SER A 50 12.82 -6.11 -6.73
N PHE A 51 11.98 -5.85 -7.73
CA PHE A 51 10.64 -5.29 -7.57
C PHE A 51 9.61 -6.34 -8.00
N PHE A 52 8.96 -6.94 -7.01
CA PHE A 52 7.93 -7.96 -7.22
C PHE A 52 6.84 -7.84 -6.16
N GLY A 53 5.58 -7.71 -6.61
CA GLY A 53 4.43 -7.51 -5.74
C GLY A 53 3.94 -8.81 -5.10
N VAL A 54 4.21 -9.01 -3.81
CA VAL A 54 3.61 -10.06 -2.97
C VAL A 54 3.67 -9.67 -1.51
N HIS A 55 2.55 -9.72 -0.81
CA HIS A 55 2.49 -9.39 0.62
C HIS A 55 3.46 -10.25 1.46
N ALA A 56 4.05 -9.63 2.47
CA ALA A 56 4.82 -10.33 3.50
C ALA A 56 3.87 -10.83 4.61
N THR A 57 2.97 -11.75 4.24
CA THR A 57 1.90 -12.30 5.08
C THR A 57 1.87 -13.83 5.10
N CYS A 58 3.01 -14.48 4.86
CA CYS A 58 3.17 -15.92 5.09
C CYS A 58 3.00 -16.24 6.57
N LEU A 59 3.48 -15.37 7.43
CA LEU A 59 3.35 -15.46 8.88
C LEU A 59 2.06 -14.80 9.35
N GLY A 60 1.38 -15.41 10.31
CA GLY A 60 0.16 -14.89 10.90
C GLY A 60 0.41 -13.80 11.95
N ASN A 61 -0.66 -13.12 12.38
CA ASN A 61 -0.63 -12.02 13.35
C ASN A 61 -0.45 -12.47 14.81
N THR A 62 -0.23 -13.75 15.07
CA THR A 62 0.07 -14.30 16.40
C THR A 62 1.56 -14.37 16.70
N LEU A 63 2.40 -13.92 15.78
CA LEU A 63 3.83 -13.88 15.92
C LEU A 63 4.27 -12.91 17.04
N ASN A 64 5.18 -13.37 17.90
CA ASN A 64 5.69 -12.59 19.05
C ASN A 64 7.07 -11.97 18.79
N ALA A 65 7.57 -12.02 17.57
CA ALA A 65 8.86 -11.47 17.16
C ALA A 65 8.73 -10.71 15.84
N HIS A 66 9.66 -9.83 15.57
CA HIS A 66 9.78 -9.23 14.24
C HIS A 66 10.41 -10.22 13.29
N ASP A 67 9.86 -10.35 12.09
CA ASP A 67 10.35 -11.24 11.04
C ASP A 67 10.17 -10.56 9.67
N GLY A 68 11.12 -10.76 8.76
CA GLY A 68 11.07 -10.19 7.42
C GLY A 68 10.18 -10.95 6.43
N ASP A 69 9.54 -12.04 6.90
CA ASP A 69 8.66 -12.91 6.11
C ASP A 69 9.33 -13.36 4.80
N ASN A 70 8.57 -13.66 3.76
CA ASN A 70 9.11 -14.14 2.48
C ASN A 70 10.18 -13.21 1.87
N LYS A 71 10.07 -11.90 2.04
CA LYS A 71 11.05 -10.93 1.52
C LYS A 71 12.37 -10.98 2.29
N GLY A 72 12.33 -11.11 3.61
CA GLY A 72 13.52 -11.27 4.44
C GLY A 72 14.25 -12.59 4.15
N TYR A 73 13.52 -13.68 4.04
CA TYR A 73 14.11 -14.97 3.65
C TYR A 73 14.69 -14.94 2.23
N ALA A 74 14.04 -14.26 1.28
CA ALA A 74 14.56 -14.08 -0.07
C ALA A 74 15.87 -13.32 -0.07
N ALA A 75 15.97 -12.23 0.69
CA ALA A 75 17.17 -11.42 0.82
C ALA A 75 18.33 -12.24 1.40
N ALA A 76 18.12 -12.85 2.56
CA ALA A 76 19.14 -13.66 3.24
C ALA A 76 19.64 -14.83 2.37
N PHE A 77 18.74 -15.54 1.68
CA PHE A 77 19.10 -16.61 0.78
C PHE A 77 19.93 -16.10 -0.42
N ALA A 78 19.49 -15.02 -1.06
CA ALA A 78 20.18 -14.45 -2.21
C ALA A 78 21.57 -13.93 -1.85
N GLU A 79 21.72 -13.23 -0.72
CA GLU A 79 23.01 -12.75 -0.20
C GLU A 79 23.97 -13.92 0.04
N GLN A 80 23.52 -15.00 0.67
CA GLN A 80 24.33 -16.19 0.89
C GLN A 80 24.83 -16.80 -0.43
N GLN A 81 23.97 -16.86 -1.47
CA GLN A 81 24.36 -17.35 -2.78
C GLN A 81 25.38 -16.41 -3.46
N LEU A 82 25.15 -15.08 -3.39
CA LEU A 82 26.07 -14.10 -3.96
C LEU A 82 27.46 -14.15 -3.32
N LEU A 83 27.55 -14.25 -1.99
CA LEU A 83 28.81 -14.39 -1.27
C LEU A 83 29.63 -15.60 -1.76
N GLN A 84 28.97 -16.73 -2.01
CA GLN A 84 29.58 -17.94 -2.53
C GLN A 84 30.05 -17.76 -3.98
N LEU A 85 29.26 -17.10 -4.83
CA LEU A 85 29.55 -16.92 -6.25
C LEU A 85 30.63 -15.87 -6.50
N THR A 86 30.63 -14.78 -5.75
CA THR A 86 31.51 -13.62 -5.97
C THR A 86 32.77 -13.64 -5.13
N GLN A 87 32.79 -14.44 -4.05
CA GLN A 87 33.87 -14.42 -3.03
C GLN A 87 34.04 -13.01 -2.43
N SER A 88 32.97 -12.25 -2.33
CA SER A 88 32.92 -10.90 -1.78
C SER A 88 32.19 -10.93 -0.44
N ASP A 89 32.68 -10.17 0.53
CA ASP A 89 32.01 -10.04 1.84
C ASP A 89 30.86 -9.02 1.87
N ASP A 90 30.58 -8.34 0.75
CA ASP A 90 29.70 -7.17 0.66
C ASP A 90 28.47 -7.38 -0.25
N ALA A 91 27.94 -8.59 -0.33
CA ALA A 91 26.75 -8.85 -1.15
C ALA A 91 25.48 -8.31 -0.47
N ILE A 92 24.66 -7.59 -1.24
CA ILE A 92 23.36 -7.07 -0.77
C ILE A 92 22.25 -7.44 -1.77
N ALA A 93 21.17 -8.03 -1.28
CA ALA A 93 19.98 -8.33 -2.06
C ALA A 93 18.75 -7.66 -1.43
N ILE A 94 18.08 -6.79 -2.19
CA ILE A 94 16.89 -6.07 -1.75
C ILE A 94 15.67 -6.63 -2.50
N PHE A 95 14.65 -7.08 -1.77
CA PHE A 95 13.38 -7.54 -2.33
C PHE A 95 12.27 -6.53 -2.04
N ALA A 96 12.18 -5.50 -2.88
CA ALA A 96 11.19 -4.45 -2.79
C ALA A 96 9.81 -4.91 -3.30
N GLN A 97 8.77 -4.23 -2.85
CA GLN A 97 7.41 -4.44 -3.33
C GLN A 97 7.12 -3.62 -4.60
N ALA A 98 6.43 -4.25 -5.55
CA ALA A 98 5.78 -3.59 -6.67
C ALA A 98 4.27 -3.47 -6.41
N THR A 99 3.41 -3.92 -7.33
CA THR A 99 1.94 -3.91 -7.15
C THR A 99 1.50 -5.05 -6.23
N ALA A 100 1.52 -4.82 -4.92
CA ALA A 100 1.27 -5.84 -3.91
C ALA A 100 -0.13 -5.78 -3.29
N GLY A 101 -0.90 -4.69 -3.51
CA GLY A 101 -2.11 -4.40 -2.74
C GLY A 101 -3.13 -5.53 -2.68
N ASP A 102 -3.37 -6.23 -3.77
CA ASP A 102 -4.31 -7.34 -3.87
C ASP A 102 -3.65 -8.72 -3.96
N VAL A 103 -2.34 -8.82 -3.66
CA VAL A 103 -1.53 -10.02 -3.90
C VAL A 103 -1.12 -10.74 -2.62
N SER A 104 -1.67 -11.92 -2.39
CA SER A 104 -1.35 -12.81 -1.26
C SER A 104 -0.23 -13.81 -1.61
N PRO A 105 0.68 -14.15 -0.67
CA PRO A 105 1.68 -15.19 -0.87
C PRO A 105 1.12 -16.62 -0.77
N HIS A 106 -0.09 -16.80 -0.28
CA HIS A 106 -0.67 -18.11 0.05
C HIS A 106 -1.31 -18.81 -1.13
N PHE A 107 -0.56 -19.02 -2.22
CA PHE A 107 -1.05 -19.81 -3.35
C PHE A 107 -0.86 -21.31 -3.11
N HIS A 108 -1.96 -22.04 -3.00
CA HIS A 108 -1.99 -23.49 -2.75
C HIS A 108 -2.76 -24.29 -3.82
N GLY A 109 -3.16 -23.64 -4.92
CA GLY A 109 -4.01 -24.24 -5.94
C GLY A 109 -5.46 -24.41 -5.48
N GLU A 110 -6.07 -25.53 -5.76
CA GLU A 110 -7.45 -25.81 -5.31
C GLU A 110 -7.55 -25.85 -3.78
N ASN A 111 -8.65 -25.37 -3.24
CA ASN A 111 -8.90 -25.30 -1.79
C ASN A 111 -7.91 -24.44 -0.97
N GLN A 112 -7.35 -23.40 -1.58
CA GLN A 112 -6.35 -22.51 -0.97
C GLN A 112 -6.69 -22.10 0.48
N LEU A 113 -7.93 -21.65 0.75
CA LEU A 113 -8.36 -21.22 2.07
C LEU A 113 -8.29 -22.34 3.12
N LYS A 114 -8.72 -23.55 2.76
CA LYS A 114 -8.66 -24.71 3.67
C LYS A 114 -7.23 -25.14 3.97
N ILE A 115 -6.34 -25.02 2.99
CA ILE A 115 -4.92 -25.33 3.16
C ILE A 115 -4.27 -24.29 4.05
N ARG A 116 -4.48 -22.99 3.78
CA ARG A 116 -3.94 -21.86 4.57
C ARG A 116 -4.32 -21.99 6.05
N GLN A 117 -5.56 -22.35 6.35
CA GLN A 117 -6.04 -22.48 7.73
C GLN A 117 -5.31 -23.57 8.54
N LYS A 118 -4.68 -24.53 7.87
CA LYS A 118 -3.90 -25.60 8.51
C LYS A 118 -2.43 -25.23 8.72
N ILE A 119 -1.90 -24.24 8.00
CA ILE A 119 -0.53 -23.76 8.14
C ILE A 119 -0.46 -22.85 9.36
N LYS A 120 0.22 -23.27 10.43
CA LYS A 120 0.32 -22.54 11.71
C LYS A 120 1.65 -22.81 12.40
N GLY A 121 2.11 -21.85 13.20
CA GLY A 121 3.33 -21.98 14.00
C GLY A 121 4.56 -22.20 13.12
N GLU A 122 5.37 -23.23 13.39
CA GLU A 122 6.59 -23.51 12.64
C GLU A 122 6.36 -23.71 11.14
N GLN A 123 5.19 -24.21 10.73
CA GLN A 123 4.87 -24.38 9.33
C GLN A 123 4.72 -23.06 8.58
N GLU A 124 4.36 -21.96 9.25
CA GLU A 124 4.30 -20.62 8.64
C GLU A 124 5.71 -20.14 8.29
N TYR A 125 6.70 -20.37 9.18
CA TYR A 125 8.10 -20.01 8.91
C TYR A 125 8.68 -20.82 7.74
N LEU A 126 8.45 -22.14 7.72
CA LEU A 126 8.87 -23.00 6.61
C LEU A 126 8.24 -22.55 5.28
N TYR A 127 6.99 -22.12 5.33
CA TYR A 127 6.30 -21.60 4.16
C TYR A 127 6.88 -20.27 3.69
N ALA A 128 7.15 -19.33 4.61
CA ALA A 128 7.79 -18.04 4.31
C ALA A 128 9.19 -18.24 3.72
N GLN A 129 9.98 -19.13 4.30
CA GLN A 129 11.31 -19.50 3.82
C GLN A 129 11.25 -20.05 2.38
N LYS A 130 10.36 -20.99 2.12
CA LYS A 130 10.21 -21.61 0.79
C LYS A 130 9.73 -20.59 -0.26
N ASN A 131 8.76 -19.73 0.09
CA ASN A 131 8.29 -18.68 -0.79
C ASN A 131 9.41 -17.68 -1.11
N GLY A 132 10.18 -17.27 -0.10
CA GLY A 132 11.35 -16.39 -0.27
C GLY A 132 12.44 -17.03 -1.13
N GLN A 133 12.76 -18.28 -0.92
CA GLN A 133 13.73 -19.03 -1.72
C GLN A 133 13.36 -19.04 -3.21
N TYR A 134 12.10 -19.29 -3.57
CA TYR A 134 11.64 -19.24 -4.97
C TYR A 134 11.81 -17.86 -5.59
N GLN A 135 11.56 -16.77 -4.85
CA GLN A 135 11.79 -15.41 -5.33
C GLN A 135 13.27 -15.16 -5.58
N ALA A 136 14.14 -15.59 -4.65
CA ALA A 136 15.60 -15.42 -4.76
C ALA A 136 16.20 -16.22 -5.92
N GLU A 137 15.83 -17.48 -6.07
CA GLU A 137 16.27 -18.35 -7.16
C GLU A 137 15.89 -17.75 -8.53
N GLN A 138 14.67 -17.23 -8.66
CA GLN A 138 14.21 -16.59 -9.88
C GLN A 138 15.02 -15.30 -10.19
N ALA A 139 15.29 -14.49 -9.17
CA ALA A 139 16.07 -13.26 -9.33
C ALA A 139 17.52 -13.57 -9.76
N LEU A 140 18.18 -14.50 -9.07
CA LEU A 140 19.57 -14.89 -9.37
C LEU A 140 19.70 -15.53 -10.76
N GLN A 141 18.72 -16.34 -11.18
CA GLN A 141 18.71 -16.94 -12.51
C GLN A 141 18.56 -15.89 -13.62
N ALA A 142 17.72 -14.86 -13.39
CA ALA A 142 17.47 -13.82 -14.37
C ALA A 142 18.61 -12.79 -14.49
N LEU A 143 19.40 -12.57 -13.43
CA LEU A 143 20.51 -11.61 -13.37
C LEU A 143 21.82 -12.17 -13.97
N ASN A 144 21.73 -12.99 -15.01
CA ASN A 144 22.88 -13.32 -15.82
C ASN A 144 23.22 -12.12 -16.73
N ILE A 145 24.50 -11.74 -16.79
CA ILE A 145 24.98 -10.58 -17.53
C ILE A 145 24.58 -10.60 -19.01
N GLU A 146 24.48 -11.79 -19.60
CA GLU A 146 24.06 -11.98 -20.99
C GLU A 146 22.58 -11.58 -21.25
N ASN A 147 21.77 -11.58 -20.19
CA ASN A 147 20.33 -11.28 -20.26
C ASN A 147 20.01 -9.88 -19.70
N THR A 148 21.02 -9.09 -19.32
CA THR A 148 20.82 -7.77 -18.73
C THR A 148 21.06 -6.66 -19.74
N GLN A 149 20.31 -5.59 -19.61
CA GLN A 149 20.51 -4.36 -20.38
C GLN A 149 21.25 -3.35 -19.50
N LEU A 150 22.38 -2.83 -19.99
CA LEU A 150 23.13 -1.79 -19.30
C LEU A 150 22.29 -0.51 -19.21
N ILE A 151 22.24 0.10 -18.03
CA ILE A 151 21.62 1.39 -17.80
C ILE A 151 22.72 2.44 -17.71
N GLU A 152 22.67 3.41 -18.61
CA GLU A 152 23.60 4.53 -18.69
C GLU A 152 22.84 5.86 -18.71
N GLY A 153 23.50 6.93 -18.26
CA GLY A 153 22.96 8.29 -18.29
C GLY A 153 22.89 8.95 -16.93
N SER A 154 22.25 10.09 -16.88
CA SER A 154 22.12 10.91 -15.67
C SER A 154 21.13 10.32 -14.67
N ILE A 155 21.33 10.65 -13.39
CA ILE A 155 20.38 10.40 -12.32
C ILE A 155 19.63 11.71 -12.04
N ASP A 156 18.32 11.65 -11.94
CA ASP A 156 17.44 12.78 -11.67
C ASP A 156 16.29 12.33 -10.78
N ALA A 157 15.79 13.20 -9.90
CA ALA A 157 14.68 12.87 -9.03
C ALA A 157 13.84 14.12 -8.70
N ILE A 158 12.53 13.91 -8.57
CA ILE A 158 11.61 14.91 -8.03
C ILE A 158 10.83 14.26 -6.90
N LEU A 159 10.86 14.89 -5.72
CA LEU A 159 10.04 14.57 -4.57
C LEU A 159 9.12 15.75 -4.27
N MET A 160 7.84 15.49 -4.25
CA MET A 160 6.80 16.47 -3.91
C MET A 160 5.87 15.86 -2.84
N TYR A 161 5.31 16.71 -1.99
CA TYR A 161 4.25 16.29 -1.07
C TYR A 161 2.90 16.82 -1.56
N SER A 162 1.86 16.02 -1.41
CA SER A 162 0.49 16.38 -1.80
C SER A 162 -0.49 16.12 -0.66
N ASP A 163 -1.38 17.07 -0.39
CA ASP A 163 -2.52 16.86 0.51
C ASP A 163 -3.59 16.02 -0.18
N LEU A 164 -3.56 14.71 0.06
CA LEU A 164 -4.49 13.77 -0.56
C LEU A 164 -5.96 13.93 -0.11
N ALA A 165 -6.23 14.71 0.92
CA ALA A 165 -7.62 14.95 1.33
C ALA A 165 -8.38 15.94 0.43
N ASN A 166 -7.69 16.63 -0.48
CA ASN A 166 -8.31 17.69 -1.30
C ASN A 166 -7.73 17.79 -2.71
N VAL A 167 -7.35 16.68 -3.32
CA VAL A 167 -6.88 16.68 -4.71
C VAL A 167 -8.08 16.81 -5.65
N GLU A 168 -8.04 17.81 -6.53
CA GLU A 168 -8.97 17.90 -7.66
C GLU A 168 -8.48 16.99 -8.79
N ILE A 169 -9.38 16.14 -9.26
CA ILE A 169 -9.07 15.09 -10.22
C ILE A 169 -9.14 15.65 -11.63
N SER A 170 -8.11 15.37 -12.43
CA SER A 170 -8.17 15.62 -13.86
C SER A 170 -9.34 14.85 -14.50
N PRO A 171 -10.19 15.49 -15.32
CA PRO A 171 -11.33 14.84 -15.96
C PRO A 171 -10.96 13.59 -16.75
N GLU A 172 -9.75 13.55 -17.28
CA GLU A 172 -9.17 12.41 -17.98
C GLU A 172 -9.23 11.12 -17.12
N PHE A 173 -8.94 11.25 -15.82
CA PHE A 173 -8.92 10.10 -14.88
C PHE A 173 -10.24 9.93 -14.13
N ALA A 174 -11.23 10.81 -14.38
CA ALA A 174 -12.56 10.78 -13.77
C ALA A 174 -13.66 10.47 -14.82
N PHE A 175 -13.36 9.71 -15.85
CA PHE A 175 -14.30 9.36 -16.92
C PHE A 175 -14.98 10.60 -17.57
N GLY A 176 -14.25 11.70 -17.70
CA GLY A 176 -14.75 12.98 -18.21
C GLY A 176 -15.56 13.81 -17.20
N GLN A 177 -15.75 13.32 -15.97
CA GLN A 177 -16.49 14.05 -14.95
C GLN A 177 -15.66 15.22 -14.41
N LEU A 178 -16.28 16.39 -14.33
CA LEU A 178 -15.67 17.60 -13.81
C LEU A 178 -15.82 17.72 -12.29
N ARG A 179 -14.89 18.43 -11.63
CA ARG A 179 -14.93 18.80 -10.21
C ARG A 179 -14.97 17.59 -9.25
N GLN A 180 -14.48 16.45 -9.68
CA GLN A 180 -14.29 15.33 -8.75
C GLN A 180 -13.11 15.62 -7.84
N LYS A 181 -13.25 15.21 -6.57
CA LYS A 181 -12.23 15.45 -5.54
C LYS A 181 -12.09 14.24 -4.62
N THR A 182 -10.91 14.08 -4.07
CA THR A 182 -10.69 13.25 -2.88
C THR A 182 -11.32 13.92 -1.64
N SER A 183 -11.31 13.21 -0.52
CA SER A 183 -11.81 13.72 0.77
C SER A 183 -10.89 13.31 1.91
N GLN A 184 -11.17 13.80 3.11
CA GLN A 184 -10.50 13.33 4.32
C GLN A 184 -10.52 11.79 4.41
N PRO A 185 -9.48 11.19 5.04
CA PRO A 185 -9.32 9.75 5.08
C PRO A 185 -10.38 9.07 5.94
N CYS A 186 -10.96 7.97 5.39
CA CYS A 186 -11.98 7.18 6.07
C CYS A 186 -11.75 5.68 5.88
N HIS A 187 -11.84 4.90 6.96
CA HIS A 187 -11.89 3.44 6.89
C HIS A 187 -13.33 2.95 6.71
N GLY A 188 -13.51 2.00 5.80
CA GLY A 188 -14.79 1.34 5.56
C GLY A 188 -14.95 0.05 6.38
N VAL A 189 -16.18 -0.47 6.44
CA VAL A 189 -16.49 -1.75 7.09
C VAL A 189 -15.60 -2.91 6.61
N PRO A 190 -15.26 -3.06 5.31
CA PRO A 190 -14.45 -4.17 4.84
C PRO A 190 -13.04 -4.22 5.44
N PHE A 191 -12.46 -3.09 5.81
CA PHE A 191 -11.18 -3.04 6.52
C PHE A 191 -11.23 -3.84 7.83
N PHE A 192 -12.32 -3.72 8.61
CA PHE A 192 -12.50 -4.45 9.87
C PHE A 192 -12.86 -5.92 9.66
N ALA A 193 -13.38 -6.28 8.48
CA ALA A 193 -13.64 -7.67 8.14
C ALA A 193 -12.38 -8.48 7.87
N GLY A 194 -11.26 -7.79 7.59
CA GLY A 194 -10.00 -8.44 7.23
C GLY A 194 -10.05 -9.13 5.87
N THR A 195 -9.03 -9.96 5.63
CA THR A 195 -8.98 -10.82 4.44
C THR A 195 -9.18 -12.29 4.81
N PRO A 196 -9.79 -13.09 3.95
CA PRO A 196 -10.04 -14.50 4.29
C PRO A 196 -8.75 -15.33 4.37
N VAL A 197 -7.63 -14.83 3.85
CA VAL A 197 -6.36 -15.57 3.69
C VAL A 197 -5.27 -15.03 4.59
N ASP A 198 -5.06 -13.71 4.59
CA ASP A 198 -3.88 -13.09 5.19
C ASP A 198 -4.14 -12.59 6.62
N GLY A 199 -5.38 -12.43 7.01
CA GLY A 199 -5.73 -12.03 8.36
C GLY A 199 -7.23 -11.90 8.56
N LEU A 200 -7.78 -12.71 9.46
CA LEU A 200 -9.18 -12.62 9.84
C LEU A 200 -9.40 -11.33 10.64
N GLY A 201 -10.44 -10.59 10.27
CA GLY A 201 -10.86 -9.39 10.99
C GLY A 201 -11.82 -9.69 12.15
N ALA A 202 -12.63 -8.70 12.48
CA ALA A 202 -13.63 -8.79 13.53
C ALA A 202 -14.70 -9.87 13.22
N PRO A 203 -15.36 -10.44 14.25
CA PRO A 203 -16.43 -11.42 14.09
C PRO A 203 -17.54 -10.93 13.16
N LYS A 204 -18.10 -11.82 12.34
CA LYS A 204 -19.14 -11.48 11.34
C LYS A 204 -20.33 -10.70 11.91
N ALA A 205 -20.74 -11.01 13.15
CA ALA A 205 -21.84 -10.29 13.83
C ALA A 205 -21.49 -8.82 14.07
N ILE A 206 -20.22 -8.52 14.49
CA ILE A 206 -19.75 -7.15 14.69
C ILE A 206 -19.69 -6.42 13.35
N ILE A 207 -19.17 -7.06 12.29
CA ILE A 207 -19.15 -6.49 10.94
C ILE A 207 -20.55 -6.14 10.45
N HIS A 208 -21.53 -7.01 10.70
CA HIS A 208 -22.91 -6.73 10.34
C HIS A 208 -23.49 -5.51 11.09
N ILE A 209 -23.23 -5.40 12.39
CA ILE A 209 -23.63 -4.26 13.21
C ILE A 209 -22.99 -2.96 12.69
N MET A 210 -21.66 -2.97 12.40
CA MET A 210 -20.94 -1.83 11.84
C MET A 210 -21.56 -1.38 10.52
N HIS A 211 -21.92 -2.34 9.65
CA HIS A 211 -22.55 -2.06 8.37
C HIS A 211 -23.89 -1.37 8.50
N LEU A 212 -24.78 -1.88 9.38
CA LEU A 212 -26.08 -1.27 9.65
C LEU A 212 -25.93 0.13 10.28
N ALA A 213 -25.05 0.28 11.26
CA ALA A 213 -24.80 1.55 11.93
C ALA A 213 -24.26 2.62 10.98
N SER A 214 -23.30 2.24 10.12
CA SER A 214 -22.73 3.14 9.11
C SER A 214 -23.78 3.60 8.10
N LYS A 215 -24.63 2.68 7.59
CA LYS A 215 -25.74 3.02 6.68
C LYS A 215 -26.75 3.96 7.36
N ALA A 216 -27.15 3.66 8.57
CA ALA A 216 -28.10 4.49 9.34
C ALA A 216 -27.54 5.90 9.56
N LEU A 217 -26.24 5.99 9.92
CA LEU A 217 -25.56 7.28 10.09
C LEU A 217 -25.54 8.10 8.80
N ARG A 218 -25.19 7.48 7.68
CA ARG A 218 -25.19 8.13 6.35
C ARG A 218 -26.57 8.70 6.02
N ILE A 219 -27.62 7.88 6.18
CA ILE A 219 -29.02 8.31 5.91
C ILE A 219 -29.39 9.48 6.82
N LYS A 220 -29.10 9.41 8.13
CA LYS A 220 -29.38 10.47 9.10
C LYS A 220 -28.70 11.79 8.69
N ARG A 221 -27.40 11.74 8.35
CA ARG A 221 -26.61 12.93 7.99
C ARG A 221 -27.12 13.58 6.69
N LEU A 222 -27.43 12.77 5.67
CA LEU A 222 -27.91 13.28 4.36
C LEU A 222 -29.38 13.72 4.36
N LYS A 223 -30.18 13.30 5.34
CA LYS A 223 -31.55 13.80 5.54
C LYS A 223 -31.59 15.10 6.33
N ASN A 224 -30.63 15.39 7.18
CA ASN A 224 -30.58 16.57 8.03
C ASN A 224 -29.98 17.79 7.29
N THR A 225 -30.73 18.33 6.32
CA THR A 225 -30.32 19.44 5.46
C THR A 225 -30.13 20.77 6.20
N THR A 226 -30.66 20.89 7.42
CA THR A 226 -30.54 22.09 8.27
C THR A 226 -29.31 22.04 9.19
N SER A 227 -28.57 20.94 9.22
CA SER A 227 -27.35 20.82 10.02
C SER A 227 -26.25 21.72 9.49
N ALA A 228 -25.53 22.39 10.38
CA ALA A 228 -24.34 23.17 10.01
C ALA A 228 -23.23 22.30 9.34
N GLU A 229 -23.21 20.99 9.60
CA GLU A 229 -22.27 20.05 8.98
C GLU A 229 -22.81 19.38 7.69
N TYR A 230 -24.01 19.76 7.21
CA TYR A 230 -24.66 19.08 6.08
C TYR A 230 -23.78 19.07 4.81
N GLU A 231 -23.30 20.22 4.38
CA GLU A 231 -22.49 20.34 3.17
C GLU A 231 -21.16 19.56 3.30
N LYS A 232 -20.53 19.59 4.49
CA LYS A 232 -19.35 18.77 4.80
C LYS A 232 -19.64 17.27 4.63
N HIS A 233 -20.73 16.78 5.21
CA HIS A 233 -21.12 15.37 5.10
C HIS A 233 -21.51 15.00 3.67
N LYS A 234 -22.22 15.86 2.97
CA LYS A 234 -22.59 15.65 1.57
C LYS A 234 -21.36 15.49 0.67
N ALA A 235 -20.40 16.40 0.81
CA ALA A 235 -19.13 16.33 0.09
C ALA A 235 -18.33 15.06 0.44
N LEU A 236 -18.25 14.71 1.73
CA LEU A 236 -17.59 13.50 2.19
C LEU A 236 -18.19 12.24 1.56
N TYR A 237 -19.50 12.06 1.64
CA TYR A 237 -20.18 10.89 1.07
C TYR A 237 -20.17 10.88 -0.46
N ALA A 238 -20.12 12.02 -1.13
CA ALA A 238 -19.93 12.09 -2.57
C ALA A 238 -18.54 11.55 -2.99
N SER A 239 -17.49 11.94 -2.30
CA SER A 239 -16.13 11.46 -2.55
C SER A 239 -15.92 10.02 -2.11
N GLN A 240 -16.42 9.63 -0.93
CA GLN A 240 -16.30 8.25 -0.41
C GLN A 240 -17.26 7.25 -1.12
N GLY A 241 -18.19 7.73 -1.95
CA GLY A 241 -19.02 6.90 -2.81
C GLY A 241 -19.78 5.81 -2.06
N VAL A 242 -19.57 4.56 -2.45
CA VAL A 242 -20.28 3.37 -1.92
C VAL A 242 -19.78 2.92 -0.54
N LYS A 243 -18.68 3.48 -0.04
CA LYS A 243 -18.07 3.06 1.23
C LYS A 243 -19.01 3.27 2.42
N ASN A 244 -19.18 2.23 3.23
CA ASN A 244 -19.79 2.31 4.55
C ASN A 244 -18.72 2.72 5.57
N ILE A 245 -18.67 4.02 5.90
CA ILE A 245 -17.63 4.63 6.73
C ILE A 245 -17.81 4.18 8.18
N VAL A 246 -16.73 3.69 8.79
CA VAL A 246 -16.65 3.35 10.22
C VAL A 246 -15.79 4.36 10.96
N ILE A 247 -14.57 4.63 10.48
CA ILE A 247 -13.69 5.66 11.04
C ILE A 247 -13.55 6.82 10.07
N GLU A 248 -13.81 8.01 10.55
CA GLU A 248 -13.46 9.28 9.93
C GLU A 248 -12.12 9.72 10.55
N ALA A 249 -11.01 9.31 9.95
CA ALA A 249 -9.70 9.43 10.55
C ALA A 249 -9.24 10.90 10.67
N GLY A 250 -9.62 11.75 9.73
CA GLY A 250 -9.35 13.20 9.79
C GLY A 250 -10.09 13.94 10.89
N ASP A 251 -11.28 13.44 11.29
CA ASP A 251 -12.11 14.04 12.35
C ASP A 251 -12.04 13.28 13.68
N HIS A 252 -11.23 12.23 13.81
CA HIS A 252 -11.14 11.36 14.98
C HIS A 252 -12.50 10.82 15.46
N ARG A 253 -13.34 10.37 14.51
CA ARG A 253 -14.69 9.86 14.80
C ARG A 253 -14.82 8.38 14.42
N LEU A 254 -15.44 7.60 15.31
CA LEU A 254 -15.89 6.24 15.05
C LEU A 254 -17.42 6.22 14.98
N LEU A 255 -18.00 5.82 13.86
CA LEU A 255 -19.44 5.83 13.59
C LEU A 255 -20.08 7.16 14.01
N GLY A 256 -19.42 8.28 13.67
CA GLY A 256 -19.86 9.64 13.93
C GLY A 256 -19.68 10.15 15.36
N LYS A 257 -19.18 9.32 16.28
CA LYS A 257 -18.88 9.71 17.66
C LYS A 257 -17.38 9.97 17.81
N SER A 258 -17.00 10.97 18.60
CA SER A 258 -15.61 11.22 18.94
C SER A 258 -14.97 10.01 19.65
N LEU A 259 -13.69 9.76 19.41
CA LEU A 259 -12.97 8.60 19.96
C LEU A 259 -12.94 8.55 21.48
N ASP A 260 -13.02 9.70 22.18
CA ASP A 260 -13.00 9.75 23.65
C ASP A 260 -14.25 9.14 24.30
N VAL A 261 -15.38 9.10 23.60
CA VAL A 261 -16.66 8.57 24.12
C VAL A 261 -16.98 7.15 23.64
N VAL A 262 -16.14 6.55 22.80
CA VAL A 262 -16.36 5.20 22.29
C VAL A 262 -15.93 4.14 23.32
N PRO A 263 -16.79 3.16 23.65
CA PRO A 263 -16.41 2.08 24.56
C PRO A 263 -15.27 1.23 23.98
N SER A 264 -14.24 0.99 24.78
CA SER A 264 -13.02 0.29 24.39
C SER A 264 -13.11 -1.24 24.36
N ILE A 265 -14.30 -1.81 24.65
CA ILE A 265 -14.49 -3.25 24.83
C ILE A 265 -14.61 -4.06 23.54
N PHE A 266 -14.73 -3.39 22.37
CA PHE A 266 -15.05 -4.08 21.12
C PHE A 266 -13.87 -4.51 20.29
N ASP A 267 -12.74 -3.80 20.38
CA ASP A 267 -11.56 -4.08 19.56
C ASP A 267 -10.30 -3.51 20.22
N PRO A 268 -9.19 -4.27 20.31
CA PRO A 268 -7.94 -3.80 20.92
C PRO A 268 -7.34 -2.55 20.25
N VAL A 269 -7.47 -2.40 18.95
CA VAL A 269 -6.97 -1.23 18.20
C VAL A 269 -7.80 0.00 18.58
N ILE A 270 -9.14 -0.13 18.60
CA ILE A 270 -10.04 0.94 19.03
C ILE A 270 -9.78 1.31 20.50
N ALA A 271 -9.54 0.31 21.35
CA ALA A 271 -9.19 0.54 22.76
C ALA A 271 -7.90 1.36 22.89
N GLU A 272 -6.87 1.03 22.13
CA GLU A 272 -5.60 1.75 22.12
C GLU A 272 -5.75 3.16 21.55
N MET A 273 -6.44 3.33 20.44
CA MET A 273 -6.74 4.66 19.88
C MET A 273 -7.47 5.56 20.89
N ASN A 274 -8.48 5.02 21.59
CA ASN A 274 -9.20 5.71 22.64
C ASN A 274 -8.28 6.11 23.80
N ARG A 275 -7.41 5.21 24.23
CA ARG A 275 -6.42 5.47 25.27
C ARG A 275 -5.46 6.59 24.87
N GLN A 276 -4.91 6.55 23.65
CA GLN A 276 -4.01 7.57 23.13
C GLN A 276 -4.72 8.91 22.94
N TYR A 277 -5.96 8.92 22.48
CA TYR A 277 -6.76 10.12 22.33
C TYR A 277 -7.01 10.78 23.71
N LYS A 278 -7.42 10.00 24.72
CA LYS A 278 -7.61 10.50 26.10
C LYS A 278 -6.31 11.01 26.72
N ALA A 279 -5.19 10.40 26.39
CA ALA A 279 -3.87 10.85 26.82
C ALA A 279 -3.36 12.11 26.08
N GLY A 280 -4.10 12.57 25.06
CA GLY A 280 -3.71 13.72 24.24
C GLY A 280 -2.68 13.41 23.15
N ALA A 281 -2.24 12.16 23.02
CA ALA A 281 -1.20 11.76 22.04
C ALA A 281 -1.61 11.94 20.59
N ILE A 282 -2.88 11.67 20.27
CA ILE A 282 -3.42 11.76 18.89
C ILE A 282 -4.53 12.81 18.77
N LYS A 283 -4.69 13.69 19.74
CA LYS A 283 -5.80 14.65 19.77
C LYS A 283 -5.72 15.67 18.64
N GLU A 284 -4.51 16.10 18.29
CA GLU A 284 -4.24 17.11 17.28
C GLU A 284 -3.57 16.55 16.03
N SER A 285 -3.06 15.31 16.10
CA SER A 285 -2.39 14.66 14.98
C SER A 285 -3.36 13.80 14.17
N LEU A 286 -3.06 13.63 12.92
CA LEU A 286 -3.83 12.75 12.04
C LEU A 286 -3.60 11.27 12.43
N LEU A 287 -4.68 10.47 12.43
CA LEU A 287 -4.60 9.01 12.64
C LEU A 287 -3.87 8.30 11.51
N VAL A 288 -3.87 8.90 10.33
CA VAL A 288 -3.20 8.43 9.11
C VAL A 288 -2.55 9.62 8.42
N PRO A 289 -1.42 9.42 7.70
CA PRO A 289 -0.78 10.49 6.93
C PRO A 289 -1.75 11.04 5.89
N GLN A 290 -1.84 12.36 5.76
CA GLN A 290 -2.69 13.04 4.78
C GLN A 290 -1.86 13.77 3.72
N VAL A 291 -0.75 14.34 4.12
CA VAL A 291 0.22 14.96 3.22
C VAL A 291 1.27 13.92 2.87
N ILE A 292 1.20 13.40 1.65
CA ILE A 292 1.88 12.17 1.22
C ILE A 292 3.05 12.51 0.29
N PRO A 293 4.23 11.87 0.46
CA PRO A 293 5.34 11.98 -0.47
C PRO A 293 5.04 11.27 -1.79
N LEU A 294 5.25 11.96 -2.89
CA LEU A 294 5.15 11.45 -4.26
C LEU A 294 6.48 11.69 -4.94
N GLN A 295 7.12 10.62 -5.42
CA GLN A 295 8.46 10.70 -5.95
C GLN A 295 8.58 9.93 -7.27
N ILE A 296 9.31 10.52 -8.21
CA ILE A 296 9.81 9.86 -9.41
C ILE A 296 11.33 9.97 -9.39
N ILE A 297 12.01 8.84 -9.58
CA ILE A 297 13.46 8.75 -9.75
C ILE A 297 13.73 8.28 -11.17
N LYS A 298 14.64 8.97 -11.88
CA LYS A 298 15.10 8.60 -13.21
C LYS A 298 16.57 8.21 -13.13
N ILE A 299 16.92 7.05 -13.67
CA ILE A 299 18.28 6.52 -13.77
C ILE A 299 18.52 6.20 -15.25
N GLY A 300 19.22 7.08 -15.98
CA GLY A 300 19.35 6.96 -17.41
C GLY A 300 17.98 6.87 -18.08
N ARG A 301 17.67 5.74 -18.71
CA ARG A 301 16.40 5.48 -19.40
C ARG A 301 15.40 4.64 -18.60
N LEU A 302 15.70 4.34 -17.32
CA LEU A 302 14.76 3.76 -16.36
C LEU A 302 14.15 4.84 -15.49
N SER A 303 12.84 4.77 -15.24
CA SER A 303 12.15 5.59 -14.23
C SER A 303 11.48 4.72 -13.17
N LEU A 304 11.57 5.13 -11.90
CA LEU A 304 10.92 4.50 -10.76
C LEU A 304 9.85 5.43 -10.20
N ILE A 305 8.62 4.93 -10.10
CA ILE A 305 7.53 5.57 -9.35
C ILE A 305 7.63 5.08 -7.91
N CYS A 306 7.86 5.99 -6.96
CA CYS A 306 7.90 5.67 -5.54
C CYS A 306 6.54 6.01 -4.89
N CYS A 307 5.75 4.98 -4.58
CA CYS A 307 4.37 5.11 -4.10
C CYS A 307 4.29 4.82 -2.59
N ALA A 308 3.69 5.71 -1.81
CA ALA A 308 3.58 5.62 -0.35
C ALA A 308 2.38 4.78 0.12
N GLY A 309 2.03 3.71 -0.57
CA GLY A 309 0.88 2.86 -0.22
C GLY A 309 0.90 1.51 -0.89
N GLU A 310 -0.16 0.74 -0.63
CA GLU A 310 -0.39 -0.59 -1.18
C GLU A 310 -1.26 -0.50 -2.43
N ILE A 311 -0.64 -0.34 -3.57
CA ILE A 311 -1.35 -0.22 -4.84
C ILE A 311 -1.70 -1.60 -5.42
N THR A 312 -2.95 -1.77 -5.88
CA THR A 312 -3.42 -3.01 -6.50
C THR A 312 -2.79 -3.22 -7.87
N THR A 313 -2.88 -4.44 -8.36
CA THR A 313 -2.29 -4.86 -9.66
C THR A 313 -2.71 -3.94 -10.80
N VAL A 314 -4.00 -3.68 -10.97
CA VAL A 314 -4.50 -2.87 -12.10
C VAL A 314 -4.25 -1.39 -11.86
N ALA A 315 -4.43 -0.90 -10.64
CA ALA A 315 -4.14 0.49 -10.31
C ALA A 315 -2.67 0.84 -10.56
N GLY A 316 -1.75 -0.05 -10.18
CA GLY A 316 -0.32 0.13 -10.46
C GLY A 316 0.02 0.11 -11.94
N ALA A 317 -0.56 -0.82 -12.70
CA ALA A 317 -0.38 -0.87 -14.15
C ALA A 317 -0.83 0.42 -14.84
N ARG A 318 -2.01 0.96 -14.46
CA ARG A 318 -2.51 2.24 -15.00
C ARG A 318 -1.63 3.43 -14.59
N LEU A 319 -1.12 3.45 -13.34
CA LEU A 319 -0.21 4.51 -12.89
C LEU A 319 1.11 4.48 -13.67
N VAL A 320 1.68 3.29 -13.89
CA VAL A 320 2.87 3.10 -14.73
C VAL A 320 2.63 3.62 -16.15
N GLN A 321 1.48 3.31 -16.76
CA GLN A 321 1.12 3.79 -18.10
C GLN A 321 0.99 5.32 -18.12
N THR A 322 0.37 5.93 -17.09
CA THR A 322 0.24 7.39 -16.98
C THR A 322 1.60 8.08 -17.00
N VAL A 323 2.54 7.61 -16.18
CA VAL A 323 3.90 8.19 -16.13
C VAL A 323 4.68 7.87 -17.41
N LYS A 324 4.60 6.66 -17.92
CA LYS A 324 5.29 6.24 -19.14
C LYS A 324 4.87 7.10 -20.35
N HIS A 325 3.59 7.41 -20.45
CA HIS A 325 3.09 8.28 -21.53
C HIS A 325 3.74 9.67 -21.50
N GLN A 326 3.93 10.26 -20.32
CA GLN A 326 4.58 11.56 -20.19
C GLN A 326 6.10 11.52 -20.46
N LEU A 327 6.76 10.41 -20.16
CA LEU A 327 8.20 10.22 -20.27
C LEU A 327 8.64 9.45 -21.55
N SER A 328 7.73 9.17 -22.48
CA SER A 328 7.92 8.24 -23.61
C SER A 328 9.15 8.52 -24.49
N THR A 329 9.61 9.76 -24.56
CA THR A 329 10.82 10.14 -25.32
C THR A 329 12.12 10.02 -24.53
N SER A 330 12.04 9.94 -23.19
CA SER A 330 13.21 10.02 -22.30
C SER A 330 13.47 8.74 -21.52
N VAL A 331 12.52 7.78 -21.48
CA VAL A 331 12.68 6.49 -20.77
C VAL A 331 12.18 5.32 -21.63
N ASP A 332 12.82 4.16 -21.45
CA ASP A 332 12.41 2.91 -22.06
C ASP A 332 11.47 2.13 -21.13
N GLN A 333 11.73 2.20 -19.85
CA GLN A 333 11.01 1.47 -18.82
C GLN A 333 10.58 2.37 -17.66
N VAL A 334 9.39 2.10 -17.14
CA VAL A 334 8.88 2.70 -15.91
C VAL A 334 8.47 1.57 -14.98
N TRP A 335 9.06 1.53 -13.79
CA TRP A 335 8.76 0.57 -12.74
C TRP A 335 8.08 1.24 -11.58
N LEU A 336 7.40 0.46 -10.75
CA LEU A 336 6.71 0.94 -9.55
C LEU A 336 7.29 0.26 -8.32
N ALA A 337 7.68 1.09 -7.34
CA ALA A 337 8.03 0.69 -5.99
C ALA A 337 6.95 1.19 -5.02
N SER A 338 6.28 0.28 -4.33
CA SER A 338 5.29 0.62 -3.30
C SER A 338 5.91 0.67 -1.90
N TYR A 339 5.14 1.16 -0.93
CA TYR A 339 5.58 1.38 0.47
C TYR A 339 6.76 2.37 0.60
N CYS A 340 6.91 3.30 -0.35
CA CYS A 340 8.04 4.23 -0.37
C CYS A 340 7.74 5.49 0.44
N ASN A 341 8.67 5.85 1.32
CA ASN A 341 8.78 7.13 2.04
C ASN A 341 7.69 7.40 3.09
N ASP A 342 6.53 6.75 3.02
CA ASP A 342 5.42 6.85 3.98
C ASP A 342 4.43 5.70 3.74
N TYR A 343 3.34 5.66 4.54
CA TYR A 343 2.30 4.65 4.38
C TYR A 343 0.90 5.24 4.56
N MET A 344 0.10 5.25 3.51
CA MET A 344 -1.24 5.86 3.47
C MET A 344 -2.39 4.86 3.27
N GLY A 345 -2.14 3.56 3.39
CA GLY A 345 -3.13 2.51 3.13
C GLY A 345 -3.15 2.06 1.67
N TYR A 346 -4.31 1.65 1.18
CA TYR A 346 -4.46 1.05 -0.14
C TYR A 346 -4.81 2.06 -1.25
N ILE A 347 -4.48 1.68 -2.49
CA ILE A 347 -4.83 2.42 -3.70
C ILE A 347 -5.45 1.41 -4.67
N THR A 348 -6.78 1.46 -4.81
CA THR A 348 -7.57 0.65 -5.74
C THR A 348 -8.02 1.50 -6.92
N THR A 349 -8.27 0.89 -8.07
CA THR A 349 -8.98 1.57 -9.17
C THR A 349 -10.38 2.01 -8.72
N TYR A 350 -11.02 2.90 -9.47
CA TYR A 350 -12.41 3.26 -9.22
C TYR A 350 -13.32 2.03 -9.25
N GLU A 351 -13.13 1.13 -10.21
CA GLU A 351 -13.92 -0.08 -10.41
C GLU A 351 -13.73 -1.08 -9.26
N GLU A 352 -12.50 -1.31 -8.83
CA GLU A 352 -12.18 -2.17 -7.68
C GLU A 352 -12.78 -1.60 -6.39
N TYR A 353 -12.71 -0.27 -6.22
CA TYR A 353 -13.31 0.41 -5.07
C TYR A 353 -14.81 0.13 -4.96
N GLN A 354 -15.56 0.05 -6.09
CA GLN A 354 -16.99 -0.22 -6.06
C GLN A 354 -17.32 -1.62 -5.50
N GLN A 355 -16.38 -2.56 -5.52
CA GLN A 355 -16.56 -3.89 -4.92
C GLN A 355 -16.56 -3.85 -3.39
N GLN A 356 -15.85 -2.87 -2.80
CA GLN A 356 -15.65 -2.78 -1.36
C GLN A 356 -15.12 -4.08 -0.74
N ALA A 357 -14.10 -4.68 -1.39
CA ALA A 357 -13.22 -5.65 -0.77
C ALA A 357 -12.35 -4.98 0.31
N TYR A 358 -11.49 -5.72 0.98
CA TYR A 358 -10.60 -5.20 2.02
C TYR A 358 -9.82 -3.97 1.56
N GLU A 359 -9.22 -4.04 0.36
CA GLU A 359 -8.46 -2.96 -0.26
C GLU A 359 -9.32 -1.70 -0.49
N GLY A 360 -10.54 -1.86 -0.99
CA GLY A 360 -11.49 -0.75 -1.16
C GLY A 360 -11.92 -0.13 0.17
N GLY A 361 -12.11 -0.97 1.20
CA GLY A 361 -12.38 -0.51 2.57
C GLY A 361 -11.25 0.32 3.16
N HIS A 362 -10.01 0.05 2.77
CA HIS A 362 -8.79 0.72 3.22
C HIS A 362 -8.21 1.71 2.19
N THR A 363 -8.87 1.99 1.08
CA THR A 363 -8.57 3.09 0.16
C THR A 363 -9.14 4.38 0.74
N LEU A 364 -8.34 5.11 1.51
CA LEU A 364 -8.81 6.04 2.55
C LEU A 364 -9.46 7.31 2.01
N TYR A 365 -8.95 7.87 0.90
CA TYR A 365 -9.35 9.21 0.40
C TYR A 365 -10.54 9.17 -0.56
N GLY A 366 -11.24 8.04 -0.62
CA GLY A 366 -12.47 7.86 -1.41
C GLY A 366 -12.23 7.17 -2.76
N GLN A 367 -13.31 7.09 -3.55
CA GLN A 367 -13.33 6.35 -4.81
C GLN A 367 -12.39 6.91 -5.90
N TRP A 368 -11.93 8.14 -5.73
CA TRP A 368 -11.04 8.82 -6.66
C TRP A 368 -9.56 8.79 -6.24
N THR A 369 -9.19 8.01 -5.23
CA THR A 369 -7.80 7.96 -4.73
C THR A 369 -6.80 7.62 -5.83
N HIS A 370 -7.05 6.58 -6.62
CA HIS A 370 -6.17 6.21 -7.75
C HIS A 370 -6.10 7.33 -8.80
N ALA A 371 -7.25 7.91 -9.17
CA ALA A 371 -7.30 9.01 -10.13
C ALA A 371 -6.53 10.26 -9.63
N ALA A 372 -6.51 10.49 -8.31
CA ALA A 372 -5.68 11.54 -7.70
C ALA A 372 -4.19 11.24 -7.90
N PHE A 373 -3.76 9.99 -7.66
CA PHE A 373 -2.39 9.57 -7.94
C PHE A 373 -2.03 9.77 -9.41
N GLN A 374 -2.89 9.34 -10.36
CA GLN A 374 -2.65 9.55 -11.79
C GLN A 374 -2.52 11.05 -12.12
N THR A 375 -3.43 11.90 -11.58
CA THR A 375 -3.41 13.35 -11.79
C THR A 375 -2.09 13.96 -11.33
N VAL A 376 -1.67 13.67 -10.10
CA VAL A 376 -0.47 14.28 -9.52
C VAL A 376 0.81 13.72 -10.14
N TYR A 377 0.89 12.40 -10.36
CA TYR A 377 2.06 11.79 -11.01
C TYR A 377 2.20 12.17 -12.49
N GLN A 378 1.09 12.42 -13.20
CA GLN A 378 1.13 12.99 -14.54
C GLN A 378 1.81 14.37 -14.54
N GLN A 379 1.35 15.25 -13.64
CA GLN A 379 1.94 16.59 -13.48
C GLN A 379 3.42 16.53 -13.09
N LEU A 380 3.76 15.61 -12.16
CA LEU A 380 5.14 15.44 -11.72
C LEU A 380 6.04 14.91 -12.85
N ALA A 381 5.56 13.93 -13.62
CA ALA A 381 6.30 13.38 -14.74
C ALA A 381 6.55 14.43 -15.85
N GLN A 382 5.60 15.33 -16.09
CA GLN A 382 5.78 16.42 -17.05
C GLN A 382 6.98 17.33 -16.72
N GLN A 383 7.31 17.47 -15.43
CA GLN A 383 8.45 18.30 -15.01
C GLN A 383 9.81 17.73 -15.47
N PHE A 384 9.92 16.44 -15.73
CA PHE A 384 11.17 15.86 -16.28
C PHE A 384 11.44 16.25 -17.73
N ASN A 385 10.45 16.78 -18.44
CA ASN A 385 10.60 17.32 -19.79
C ASN A 385 11.07 18.79 -19.79
N ILE A 386 11.24 19.37 -18.60
CA ILE A 386 11.66 20.75 -18.39
C ILE A 386 13.06 20.72 -17.75
N PRO A 387 14.00 21.61 -18.15
CA PRO A 387 15.29 21.75 -17.48
C PRO A 387 15.15 21.91 -15.97
N GLN A 388 16.02 21.30 -15.19
CA GLN A 388 15.87 21.20 -13.73
C GLN A 388 15.67 22.55 -13.04
N GLU A 389 16.37 23.59 -13.50
CA GLU A 389 16.33 24.97 -13.00
C GLU A 389 15.03 25.70 -13.34
N GLN A 390 14.23 25.18 -14.27
CA GLN A 390 12.98 25.76 -14.74
C GLN A 390 11.74 24.99 -14.30
N ARG A 391 11.91 23.96 -13.48
CA ARG A 391 10.81 23.11 -13.00
C ARG A 391 9.94 23.85 -12.00
N HIS A 392 8.63 23.68 -12.15
CA HIS A 392 7.63 24.25 -11.26
C HIS A 392 6.75 23.15 -10.67
N TYR A 393 6.99 22.80 -9.42
CA TYR A 393 6.18 21.88 -8.63
C TYR A 393 6.13 22.39 -7.19
N ASP A 394 5.16 21.89 -6.42
CA ASP A 394 5.03 22.26 -5.01
C ASP A 394 6.22 21.73 -4.19
N ALA A 395 7.15 22.61 -3.91
CA ALA A 395 8.32 22.34 -3.07
C ALA A 395 8.12 22.81 -1.61
N VAL A 396 6.94 23.36 -1.27
CA VAL A 396 6.65 24.00 0.02
C VAL A 396 5.81 23.12 0.93
N THR A 397 4.78 22.46 0.38
CA THR A 397 3.91 21.57 1.16
C THR A 397 4.74 20.48 1.85
N ARG A 398 4.55 20.33 3.15
CA ARG A 398 5.19 19.31 3.99
C ARG A 398 4.19 18.79 5.02
N PRO A 399 4.32 17.52 5.47
CA PRO A 399 3.57 17.08 6.63
C PRO A 399 3.91 17.93 7.85
N LYS A 400 2.95 18.07 8.76
CA LYS A 400 3.18 18.77 10.01
C LYS A 400 4.19 18.00 10.87
N ASP A 401 5.10 18.71 11.51
CA ASP A 401 6.00 18.11 12.48
C ASP A 401 5.20 17.54 13.67
N VAL A 402 5.56 16.35 14.10
CA VAL A 402 5.02 15.77 15.32
C VAL A 402 5.69 16.44 16.52
N ILE A 403 4.91 17.06 17.38
CA ILE A 403 5.44 17.71 18.57
C ILE A 403 6.10 16.67 19.50
N LYS A 404 7.16 17.07 20.20
CA LYS A 404 7.96 16.17 21.06
C LYS A 404 7.12 15.43 22.09
N ALA A 405 6.13 16.09 22.72
CA ALA A 405 5.26 15.46 23.71
C ALA A 405 4.43 14.32 23.11
N GLU A 406 3.93 14.48 21.88
CA GLU A 406 3.21 13.43 21.17
C GLU A 406 4.15 12.30 20.74
N LEU A 407 5.35 12.63 20.25
CA LEU A 407 6.35 11.64 19.89
C LEU A 407 6.76 10.80 21.12
N ASP A 408 6.96 11.41 22.27
CA ASP A 408 7.28 10.73 23.54
C ASP A 408 6.14 9.79 23.99
N LEU A 409 4.87 10.17 23.77
CA LEU A 409 3.72 9.32 24.08
C LEU A 409 3.54 8.16 23.09
N ARG A 410 3.91 8.36 21.83
CA ARG A 410 3.83 7.33 20.78
C ARG A 410 5.02 6.38 20.81
N THR A 411 6.19 6.86 21.24
CA THR A 411 7.36 6.02 21.45
C THR A 411 7.12 5.18 22.67
N ASN A 412 6.91 3.90 22.49
CA ASN A 412 6.85 2.94 23.59
C ASN A 412 8.28 2.81 24.16
N ARG A 413 8.71 3.78 24.95
CA ARG A 413 9.84 3.61 25.85
C ARG A 413 9.34 2.64 26.92
N GLY A 414 9.38 1.35 26.58
CA GLY A 414 9.02 0.30 27.48
C GLY A 414 9.61 0.63 28.83
N ASN A 415 8.82 0.55 29.89
CA ASN A 415 9.31 0.71 31.23
C ASN A 415 10.56 -0.18 31.35
N SER A 416 11.73 0.44 31.28
CA SER A 416 13.05 -0.21 31.42
C SER A 416 13.27 -0.82 32.84
N LYS A 417 12.20 -0.97 33.60
CA LYS A 417 12.22 -1.57 34.96
C LYS A 417 11.89 -3.07 34.98
N THR A 418 11.61 -3.72 33.84
CA THR A 418 11.29 -5.17 33.82
C THR A 418 12.25 -6.01 32.97
N ALA A 419 13.37 -5.48 32.50
CA ALA A 419 14.36 -6.22 31.71
C ALA A 419 15.67 -6.54 32.49
N VAL A 420 15.63 -6.53 33.82
CA VAL A 420 16.78 -7.01 34.62
C VAL A 420 16.23 -7.96 35.66
N THR A 421 15.93 -9.17 35.30
CA THR A 421 16.01 -10.39 36.13
C THR A 421 15.50 -11.58 35.29
N GLN A 422 16.39 -12.16 34.48
CA GLN A 422 16.45 -13.61 34.30
C GLN A 422 17.85 -13.93 33.77
N ASN A 423 18.66 -14.37 34.74
CA ASN A 423 19.91 -15.08 34.49
C ASN A 423 19.63 -16.44 33.85
#